data_de82742452fb307bffd45f51f4cc25f6
#
_entry.id   de82742452fb307bffd45f51f4cc25f6
#
_cell.length_a   1.000
_cell.length_b   1.000
_cell.length_c   1.000
_cell.angle_alpha   90.00
_cell.angle_beta   90.00
_cell.angle_gamma   90.00
#
_symmetry.space_group_name_H-M   'P 1'
#
loop_
_entity.id
_entity.type
_entity.pdbx_description
1 polymer ?
#
loop_
_entity_poly.entity_id
_entity_poly.type
_entity_poly.pdbx_seq_one_letter_code
_entity_poly.pdbx_strand_id
1 'polypeptide(L)'
;MMHKLRVCFFYVNDSHQQNGEMNMTNVFKNISKTLFIVGFMFVSTVSWAQVESKDPIKLTIHDWTGQYVTTHIMGEVLKKAGYNIEYVQADYIAQFAGLESGDLHVAMEMWETTGKDAMEASLKTGKTVDLGETGMDAKEEWWYPLYMKEKCPGLPDWNALNQCAEAFSTPETAPKGRYLGGPVTWGGYDDERVEALELDYEVVHAGTDAALFAELESAYQRKAPILLWVYAPHWAVAKYKGEWVEFPTYTDECYSDPKWGSNKYMAYDCGKPFGWIKKVGWKGGESKWPGAYKAIRNFKVDNAEMGDMIGKIDLDGAKLEDVVADWMKSNESRWKAWIK
;
A
#
# COMPACT_ATOMS: atom_id res chain seq x y z
N MET A 1 35.27 -18.32 41.63
CA MET A 1 36.00 -19.59 41.44
C MET A 1 36.65 -19.58 40.07
N MET A 2 37.95 -19.42 40.07
CA MET A 2 38.80 -19.29 38.87
C MET A 2 39.06 -20.64 38.22
N HIS A 3 39.17 -20.68 36.90
CA HIS A 3 40.13 -21.58 36.17
C HIS A 3 40.21 -21.06 34.73
N LYS A 4 41.22 -20.39 34.40
CA LYS A 4 42.59 -20.63 33.91
C LYS A 4 42.68 -21.22 32.47
N LEU A 5 43.21 -20.33 31.63
CA LEU A 5 43.84 -20.50 30.32
C LEU A 5 44.74 -21.76 30.18
N ARG A 6 44.84 -22.27 28.94
CA ARG A 6 46.10 -22.85 28.43
C ARG A 6 46.31 -22.52 26.95
N VAL A 7 47.39 -21.79 26.73
CA VAL A 7 48.05 -21.54 25.46
C VAL A 7 49.05 -22.68 25.24
N CYS A 8 49.13 -23.24 24.06
CA CYS A 8 50.26 -24.09 23.64
C CYS A 8 50.98 -23.43 22.47
N PHE A 9 52.22 -23.02 22.78
CA PHE A 9 53.27 -22.72 21.81
C PHE A 9 53.99 -24.01 21.46
N PHE A 10 54.31 -24.23 20.19
CA PHE A 10 55.34 -25.14 19.76
C PHE A 10 56.42 -24.40 18.95
N TYR A 11 57.60 -24.39 19.52
CA TYR A 11 58.89 -24.05 18.93
C TYR A 11 59.47 -25.31 18.30
N VAL A 12 60.04 -25.27 17.10
CA VAL A 12 61.06 -26.20 16.69
C VAL A 12 62.12 -25.49 15.83
N ASN A 13 63.29 -25.83 16.19
CA ASN A 13 64.63 -25.31 16.07
C ASN A 13 65.26 -25.56 14.71
N ASP A 14 66.29 -24.76 14.53
CA ASP A 14 67.36 -24.70 13.52
C ASP A 14 68.12 -25.99 13.26
N SER A 15 68.68 -26.10 12.09
CA SER A 15 70.14 -26.19 11.75
C SER A 15 70.37 -27.10 10.55
N HIS A 16 70.97 -26.66 9.50
CA HIS A 16 72.36 -26.98 9.09
C HIS A 16 72.70 -26.30 7.76
N GLN A 17 73.79 -25.57 7.87
CA GLN A 17 74.57 -24.97 6.83
C GLN A 17 75.44 -26.03 6.17
N GLN A 18 75.62 -26.08 4.84
CA GLN A 18 76.84 -26.45 4.20
C GLN A 18 77.05 -25.73 2.85
N ASN A 19 78.21 -25.16 2.78
CA ASN A 19 78.89 -24.48 1.67
C ASN A 19 79.25 -25.41 0.51
N GLY A 20 79.23 -24.84 -0.67
CA GLY A 20 79.88 -25.47 -1.85
C GLY A 20 79.92 -24.50 -3.03
N GLU A 21 81.05 -23.84 -3.17
CA GLU A 21 81.39 -22.94 -4.27
C GLU A 21 81.62 -23.64 -5.63
N MET A 22 81.50 -22.80 -6.67
CA MET A 22 82.14 -22.83 -7.99
C MET A 22 81.59 -23.74 -9.09
N ASN A 23 81.09 -23.24 -10.16
CA ASN A 23 81.83 -22.75 -11.33
C ASN A 23 80.94 -22.25 -12.44
N MET A 24 81.27 -21.08 -13.01
CA MET A 24 80.82 -20.64 -14.28
C MET A 24 81.34 -21.50 -15.40
N THR A 25 80.51 -21.85 -16.37
CA THR A 25 80.76 -21.64 -17.81
C THR A 25 79.80 -22.45 -18.66
N ASN A 26 79.13 -21.68 -19.60
CA ASN A 26 78.66 -22.12 -20.91
C ASN A 26 77.47 -23.15 -20.98
N VAL A 27 76.37 -22.81 -21.55
CA VAL A 27 76.13 -22.87 -23.01
C VAL A 27 74.68 -22.43 -23.30
N PHE A 28 74.53 -21.49 -24.19
CA PHE A 28 73.34 -21.17 -24.92
C PHE A 28 72.65 -22.41 -25.53
N LYS A 29 71.33 -22.46 -25.39
CA LYS A 29 70.30 -22.85 -26.35
C LYS A 29 69.16 -23.65 -25.69
N ASN A 30 68.07 -23.00 -25.41
CA ASN A 30 66.81 -23.38 -25.99
C ASN A 30 65.69 -22.44 -25.45
N ILE A 31 65.25 -21.57 -26.33
CA ILE A 31 64.09 -20.73 -26.13
C ILE A 31 62.88 -21.64 -26.22
N SER A 32 62.29 -22.03 -25.11
CA SER A 32 61.00 -22.60 -25.10
C SER A 32 59.99 -21.47 -24.74
N LYS A 33 59.13 -21.13 -25.69
CA LYS A 33 58.07 -20.16 -25.55
C LYS A 33 57.03 -20.69 -24.57
N THR A 34 57.15 -20.34 -23.30
CA THR A 34 56.04 -20.50 -22.36
C THR A 34 55.23 -19.23 -22.38
N LEU A 35 54.12 -19.29 -23.12
CA LEU A 35 53.10 -18.26 -23.13
C LEU A 35 52.44 -18.20 -21.73
N PHE A 36 52.80 -17.21 -20.92
CA PHE A 36 52.03 -16.86 -19.74
C PHE A 36 50.73 -16.22 -20.18
N ILE A 37 49.65 -17.01 -20.28
CA ILE A 37 48.30 -16.51 -20.35
C ILE A 37 47.95 -15.98 -18.97
N VAL A 38 48.18 -14.69 -18.72
CA VAL A 38 47.59 -13.97 -17.60
C VAL A 38 46.09 -13.87 -17.90
N GLY A 39 45.32 -14.83 -17.40
CA GLY A 39 43.90 -14.78 -17.39
C GLY A 39 43.43 -13.60 -16.51
N PHE A 40 43.16 -12.46 -17.14
CA PHE A 40 42.43 -11.38 -16.52
C PHE A 40 41.00 -11.91 -16.18
N MET A 41 40.81 -12.48 -15.00
CA MET A 41 39.48 -12.67 -14.45
C MET A 41 38.88 -11.28 -14.30
N PHE A 42 38.03 -10.89 -15.25
CA PHE A 42 37.09 -9.81 -15.07
C PHE A 42 36.15 -10.23 -13.93
N VAL A 43 36.47 -9.92 -12.69
CA VAL A 43 35.53 -9.89 -11.61
C VAL A 43 34.60 -8.73 -11.95
N SER A 44 33.48 -9.04 -12.59
CA SER A 44 32.36 -8.07 -12.73
C SER A 44 31.89 -7.77 -11.31
N THR A 45 32.50 -6.77 -10.70
CA THR A 45 31.92 -6.18 -9.50
C THR A 45 30.58 -5.60 -9.95
N VAL A 46 29.48 -6.26 -9.55
CA VAL A 46 28.16 -5.64 -9.60
C VAL A 46 28.27 -4.44 -8.66
N SER A 47 28.63 -3.30 -9.22
CA SER A 47 28.59 -2.03 -8.50
C SER A 47 27.11 -1.74 -8.24
N TRP A 48 26.65 -2.04 -7.04
CA TRP A 48 25.40 -1.49 -6.55
C TRP A 48 25.60 0.03 -6.59
N ALA A 49 24.81 0.71 -7.41
CA ALA A 49 24.86 2.17 -7.43
C ALA A 49 24.63 2.66 -5.99
N GLN A 50 25.56 3.48 -5.50
CA GLN A 50 25.42 4.05 -4.16
C GLN A 50 24.16 4.91 -4.19
N VAL A 51 23.25 4.70 -3.23
CA VAL A 51 22.02 5.51 -3.11
C VAL A 51 22.38 6.97 -2.84
N GLU A 52 21.57 7.89 -3.35
CA GLU A 52 21.84 9.32 -3.36
C GLU A 52 21.88 9.92 -1.95
N SER A 53 21.11 9.35 -1.01
CA SER A 53 21.08 9.77 0.39
C SER A 53 20.87 8.57 1.32
N LYS A 54 21.51 8.60 2.48
CA LYS A 54 21.32 7.64 3.58
C LYS A 54 20.23 8.06 4.57
N ASP A 55 19.67 9.25 4.42
CA ASP A 55 18.53 9.64 5.25
C ASP A 55 17.34 8.70 4.99
N PRO A 56 16.55 8.37 6.01
CA PRO A 56 15.42 7.46 5.84
C PRO A 56 14.33 8.08 4.96
N ILE A 57 13.75 7.25 4.09
CA ILE A 57 12.52 7.58 3.38
C ILE A 57 11.36 7.16 4.28
N LYS A 58 10.53 8.11 4.69
CA LYS A 58 9.37 7.88 5.55
C LYS A 58 8.16 7.57 4.68
N LEU A 59 7.70 6.32 4.75
CA LEU A 59 6.49 5.85 4.08
C LEU A 59 5.33 5.89 5.06
N THR A 60 4.20 6.46 4.66
CA THR A 60 3.01 6.52 5.52
C THR A 60 2.35 5.16 5.65
N ILE A 61 1.88 4.85 6.85
CA ILE A 61 1.06 3.67 7.17
C ILE A 61 -0.31 4.16 7.60
N HIS A 62 -1.36 3.55 7.06
CA HIS A 62 -2.75 3.75 7.44
C HIS A 62 -3.33 2.47 8.07
N ASP A 63 -4.62 2.43 8.36
CA ASP A 63 -5.25 1.41 9.18
C ASP A 63 -6.05 0.34 8.38
N TRP A 64 -5.73 0.14 7.09
CA TRP A 64 -6.32 -0.95 6.30
C TRP A 64 -5.26 -1.83 5.64
N THR A 65 -5.60 -3.11 5.49
CA THR A 65 -4.65 -4.16 5.09
C THR A 65 -4.04 -3.94 3.71
N GLY A 66 -4.82 -3.46 2.72
CA GLY A 66 -4.29 -3.18 1.38
C GLY A 66 -3.14 -2.19 1.39
N GLN A 67 -3.26 -1.13 2.18
CA GLN A 67 -2.23 -0.10 2.30
C GLN A 67 -0.97 -0.61 3.02
N TYR A 68 -1.14 -1.48 4.03
CA TYR A 68 0.01 -2.17 4.62
C TYR A 68 0.77 -2.97 3.57
N VAL A 69 0.07 -3.72 2.73
CA VAL A 69 0.67 -4.54 1.68
C VAL A 69 1.41 -3.69 0.66
N THR A 70 0.77 -2.67 0.07
CA THR A 70 1.41 -1.79 -0.93
C THR A 70 2.64 -1.09 -0.38
N THR A 71 2.54 -0.56 0.84
CA THR A 71 3.62 0.19 1.48
C THR A 71 4.79 -0.72 1.85
N HIS A 72 4.52 -1.93 2.35
CA HIS A 72 5.58 -2.87 2.71
C HIS A 72 6.24 -3.48 1.47
N ILE A 73 5.51 -3.80 0.40
CA ILE A 73 6.12 -4.21 -0.88
C ILE A 73 7.10 -3.13 -1.36
N MET A 74 6.65 -1.86 -1.44
CA MET A 74 7.53 -0.79 -1.91
C MET A 74 8.71 -0.56 -0.96
N GLY A 75 8.47 -0.61 0.35
CA GLY A 75 9.53 -0.50 1.35
C GLY A 75 10.60 -1.59 1.20
N GLU A 76 10.21 -2.85 0.99
CA GLU A 76 11.16 -3.94 0.75
C GLU A 76 11.92 -3.80 -0.57
N VAL A 77 11.25 -3.33 -1.64
CA VAL A 77 11.92 -3.01 -2.90
C VAL A 77 12.98 -1.94 -2.70
N LEU A 78 12.67 -0.86 -1.98
CA LEU A 78 13.61 0.23 -1.70
C LEU A 78 14.75 -0.21 -0.78
N LYS A 79 14.48 -1.04 0.24
CA LYS A 79 15.54 -1.65 1.08
C LYS A 79 16.48 -2.52 0.25
N LYS A 80 15.95 -3.32 -0.69
CA LYS A 80 16.78 -4.11 -1.64
C LYS A 80 17.60 -3.22 -2.57
N ALA A 81 17.15 -2.02 -2.89
CA ALA A 81 17.90 -1.01 -3.63
C ALA A 81 18.94 -0.27 -2.76
N GLY A 82 18.96 -0.46 -1.43
CA GLY A 82 19.93 0.09 -0.49
C GLY A 82 19.48 1.36 0.24
N TYR A 83 18.22 1.76 0.14
CA TYR A 83 17.65 2.88 0.89
C TYR A 83 17.27 2.48 2.31
N ASN A 84 17.33 3.44 3.23
CA ASN A 84 16.78 3.30 4.57
C ASN A 84 15.29 3.65 4.55
N ILE A 85 14.45 2.82 5.15
CA ILE A 85 13.01 3.00 5.18
C ILE A 85 12.51 3.09 6.62
N GLU A 86 11.67 4.07 6.87
CA GLU A 86 10.92 4.26 8.10
C GLU A 86 9.42 4.24 7.77
N TYR A 87 8.64 3.46 8.52
CA TYR A 87 7.20 3.43 8.41
C TYR A 87 6.59 4.33 9.49
N VAL A 88 5.74 5.27 9.08
CA VAL A 88 5.17 6.29 9.99
C VAL A 88 3.65 6.24 9.93
N GLN A 89 3.02 5.95 11.06
CA GLN A 89 1.56 5.99 11.16
C GLN A 89 1.04 7.41 10.96
N ALA A 90 0.04 7.56 10.09
CA ALA A 90 -0.62 8.83 9.84
C ALA A 90 -2.08 8.59 9.46
N ASP A 91 -2.96 9.52 9.83
CA ASP A 91 -4.34 9.52 9.36
C ASP A 91 -4.40 9.86 7.87
N TYR A 92 -5.33 9.21 7.18
CA TYR A 92 -5.40 9.22 5.71
C TYR A 92 -5.47 10.63 5.09
N ILE A 93 -6.36 11.48 5.56
CA ILE A 93 -6.46 12.84 5.03
C ILE A 93 -5.44 13.77 5.70
N ALA A 94 -5.18 13.62 6.99
CA ALA A 94 -4.27 14.51 7.72
C ALA A 94 -2.79 14.38 7.30
N GLN A 95 -2.40 13.27 6.64
CA GLN A 95 -1.02 13.04 6.17
C GLN A 95 -0.49 14.13 5.23
N PHE A 96 -1.36 14.85 4.51
CA PHE A 96 -0.92 15.87 3.55
C PHE A 96 -0.12 16.99 4.21
N ALA A 97 -0.44 17.38 5.44
CA ALA A 97 0.35 18.36 6.18
C ALA A 97 1.81 17.90 6.36
N GLY A 98 1.99 16.61 6.71
CA GLY A 98 3.32 15.99 6.84
C GLY A 98 4.05 15.84 5.51
N LEU A 99 3.34 15.50 4.43
CA LEU A 99 3.92 15.42 3.08
C LEU A 99 4.34 16.81 2.58
N GLU A 100 3.57 17.85 2.85
CA GLU A 100 3.90 19.21 2.45
C GLU A 100 5.07 19.80 3.22
N SER A 101 5.22 19.47 4.51
CA SER A 101 6.36 19.90 5.33
C SER A 101 7.63 19.08 5.07
N GLY A 102 7.52 17.86 4.52
CA GLY A 102 8.62 16.92 4.39
C GLY A 102 8.90 16.14 5.68
N ASP A 103 7.97 16.12 6.63
CA ASP A 103 8.01 15.23 7.80
C ASP A 103 7.60 13.80 7.44
N LEU A 104 6.78 13.65 6.38
CA LEU A 104 6.45 12.42 5.67
C LEU A 104 6.93 12.53 4.23
N HIS A 105 7.26 11.41 3.60
CA HIS A 105 7.88 11.48 2.27
C HIS A 105 7.05 10.86 1.17
N VAL A 106 6.34 9.75 1.42
CA VAL A 106 5.54 9.03 0.42
C VAL A 106 4.32 8.38 1.05
N ALA A 107 3.17 8.54 0.40
CA ALA A 107 1.96 7.77 0.61
C ALA A 107 1.73 6.89 -0.62
N MET A 108 1.52 5.59 -0.40
CA MET A 108 1.41 4.60 -1.48
C MET A 108 -0.01 4.43 -2.02
N GLU A 109 -1.01 4.84 -1.27
CA GLU A 109 -2.41 4.78 -1.69
C GLU A 109 -3.14 6.09 -1.39
N MET A 110 -3.53 6.77 -2.46
CA MET A 110 -4.49 7.86 -2.47
C MET A 110 -5.62 7.46 -3.40
N TRP A 111 -6.80 7.31 -2.85
CA TRP A 111 -7.99 6.83 -3.54
C TRP A 111 -8.77 8.00 -4.13
N GLU A 112 -9.15 7.93 -5.42
CA GLU A 112 -9.95 8.98 -6.05
C GLU A 112 -11.28 9.20 -5.33
N THR A 113 -11.84 8.12 -4.86
CA THR A 113 -13.15 8.06 -4.21
C THR A 113 -13.31 8.95 -2.98
N THR A 114 -12.22 9.15 -2.21
CA THR A 114 -12.25 9.88 -0.92
C THR A 114 -11.11 10.88 -0.76
N GLY A 115 -9.97 10.69 -1.46
CA GLY A 115 -8.77 11.50 -1.29
C GLY A 115 -8.48 12.50 -2.41
N LYS A 116 -9.28 12.53 -3.49
CA LYS A 116 -9.05 13.37 -4.68
C LYS A 116 -8.86 14.83 -4.32
N ASP A 117 -9.82 15.42 -3.62
CA ASP A 117 -9.82 16.85 -3.32
C ASP A 117 -8.63 17.25 -2.44
N ALA A 118 -8.34 16.44 -1.42
CA ALA A 118 -7.18 16.66 -0.54
C ALA A 118 -5.86 16.55 -1.31
N MET A 119 -5.72 15.53 -2.17
CA MET A 119 -4.54 15.37 -3.02
C MET A 119 -4.39 16.54 -3.98
N GLU A 120 -5.44 16.95 -4.68
CA GLU A 120 -5.40 18.08 -5.61
C GLU A 120 -5.06 19.40 -4.91
N ALA A 121 -5.64 19.65 -3.74
CA ALA A 121 -5.32 20.82 -2.93
C ALA A 121 -3.83 20.83 -2.56
N SER A 122 -3.28 19.69 -2.12
CA SER A 122 -1.87 19.57 -1.77
C SER A 122 -0.95 19.74 -2.99
N LEU A 123 -1.30 19.14 -4.14
CA LEU A 123 -0.53 19.31 -5.39
C LEU A 123 -0.47 20.77 -5.84
N LYS A 124 -1.56 21.54 -5.67
CA LYS A 124 -1.62 22.98 -5.99
C LYS A 124 -0.65 23.82 -5.15
N THR A 125 -0.24 23.34 -3.96
CA THR A 125 0.78 24.04 -3.15
C THR A 125 2.17 23.96 -3.76
N GLY A 126 2.42 23.02 -4.69
CA GLY A 126 3.73 22.74 -5.27
C GLY A 126 4.70 22.04 -4.31
N LYS A 127 4.26 21.66 -3.10
CA LYS A 127 5.09 20.98 -2.09
C LYS A 127 5.01 19.47 -2.18
N THR A 128 3.98 18.91 -2.82
CA THR A 128 3.81 17.50 -3.11
C THR A 128 3.87 17.24 -4.60
N VAL A 129 4.00 15.97 -4.97
CA VAL A 129 4.08 15.51 -6.36
C VAL A 129 3.29 14.23 -6.56
N ASP A 130 2.52 14.17 -7.65
CA ASP A 130 1.86 12.94 -8.11
C ASP A 130 2.93 11.95 -8.62
N LEU A 131 2.98 10.77 -8.02
CA LEU A 131 3.89 9.68 -8.38
C LEU A 131 3.20 8.62 -9.26
N GLY A 132 2.00 8.91 -9.74
CA GLY A 132 1.24 8.09 -10.68
C GLY A 132 0.43 6.99 -10.02
N GLU A 133 -0.36 6.32 -10.85
CA GLU A 133 -1.29 5.26 -10.44
C GLU A 133 -0.58 3.99 -10.00
N THR A 134 -1.18 3.26 -9.06
CA THR A 134 -0.71 1.96 -8.58
C THR A 134 -1.00 0.81 -9.54
N GLY A 135 -1.93 1.00 -10.48
CA GLY A 135 -2.48 -0.04 -11.36
C GLY A 135 -3.76 -0.69 -10.82
N MET A 136 -4.19 -0.27 -9.65
CA MET A 136 -5.48 -0.66 -9.08
C MET A 136 -6.56 0.37 -9.40
N ASP A 137 -7.78 -0.11 -9.64
CA ASP A 137 -8.97 0.73 -9.76
C ASP A 137 -9.68 0.79 -8.40
N ALA A 138 -10.06 2.00 -7.99
CA ALA A 138 -10.76 2.28 -6.75
C ALA A 138 -12.28 2.24 -6.93
N LYS A 139 -12.96 1.49 -6.10
CA LYS A 139 -14.41 1.59 -5.91
C LYS A 139 -14.72 1.57 -4.43
N GLU A 140 -15.46 2.56 -3.96
CA GLU A 140 -15.98 2.64 -2.59
C GLU A 140 -17.42 3.09 -2.69
N GLU A 141 -18.34 2.37 -2.07
CA GLU A 141 -19.75 2.77 -2.06
C GLU A 141 -20.52 2.01 -0.96
N TRP A 142 -21.76 2.40 -0.72
CA TRP A 142 -22.68 1.65 0.10
C TRP A 142 -22.97 0.30 -0.51
N TRP A 143 -22.89 -0.74 0.30
CA TRP A 143 -23.02 -2.12 -0.14
C TRP A 143 -23.93 -2.91 0.81
N TYR A 144 -24.63 -3.88 0.27
CA TYR A 144 -25.53 -4.76 1.04
C TYR A 144 -25.43 -6.20 0.56
N PRO A 145 -25.62 -7.22 1.47
CA PRO A 145 -25.75 -8.60 1.06
C PRO A 145 -27.01 -8.85 0.24
N LEU A 146 -26.95 -9.70 -0.78
CA LEU A 146 -28.09 -9.97 -1.70
C LEU A 146 -29.38 -10.37 -1.00
N TYR A 147 -29.31 -11.04 0.17
CA TYR A 147 -30.50 -11.40 0.93
C TYR A 147 -31.33 -10.19 1.41
N MET A 148 -30.72 -9.01 1.41
CA MET A 148 -31.45 -7.80 1.79
C MET A 148 -32.49 -7.36 0.77
N LYS A 149 -32.41 -7.83 -0.49
CA LYS A 149 -33.47 -7.57 -1.49
C LYS A 149 -34.84 -8.14 -1.10
N GLU A 150 -34.87 -9.17 -0.26
CA GLU A 150 -36.12 -9.69 0.28
C GLU A 150 -36.77 -8.73 1.29
N LYS A 151 -35.93 -7.96 2.02
CA LYS A 151 -36.40 -7.02 3.05
C LYS A 151 -36.56 -5.58 2.53
N CYS A 152 -35.81 -5.28 1.48
CA CYS A 152 -35.83 -3.98 0.80
C CYS A 152 -36.01 -4.17 -0.72
N PRO A 153 -37.22 -4.49 -1.18
CA PRO A 153 -37.53 -4.59 -2.60
C PRO A 153 -37.31 -3.23 -3.27
N GLY A 154 -36.59 -3.23 -4.38
CA GLY A 154 -36.21 -2.00 -5.09
C GLY A 154 -34.70 -1.72 -5.07
N LEU A 155 -33.93 -2.27 -4.11
CA LEU A 155 -32.49 -2.27 -4.23
C LEU A 155 -32.06 -2.93 -5.54
N PRO A 156 -31.04 -2.43 -6.25
CA PRO A 156 -30.00 -1.48 -5.79
C PRO A 156 -30.37 0.01 -5.88
N ASP A 157 -31.53 0.41 -6.42
CA ASP A 157 -31.91 1.82 -6.53
C ASP A 157 -31.93 2.49 -5.14
N TRP A 158 -31.16 3.55 -4.95
CA TRP A 158 -31.08 4.30 -3.69
C TRP A 158 -32.42 4.85 -3.22
N ASN A 159 -33.37 5.14 -4.14
CA ASN A 159 -34.71 5.61 -3.81
C ASN A 159 -35.50 4.60 -2.96
N ALA A 160 -35.12 3.33 -2.99
CA ALA A 160 -35.76 2.31 -2.15
C ALA A 160 -35.37 2.42 -0.66
N LEU A 161 -34.23 3.06 -0.35
CA LEU A 161 -33.65 3.07 1.00
C LEU A 161 -34.64 3.63 2.03
N ASN A 162 -35.31 4.77 1.78
CA ASN A 162 -36.24 5.37 2.74
C ASN A 162 -37.46 4.49 2.99
N GLN A 163 -37.87 3.68 2.01
CA GLN A 163 -39.03 2.79 2.17
C GLN A 163 -38.73 1.59 3.07
N CYS A 164 -37.44 1.28 3.27
CA CYS A 164 -36.99 0.15 4.07
C CYS A 164 -35.96 0.52 5.15
N ALA A 165 -35.90 1.78 5.54
CA ALA A 165 -34.98 2.25 6.57
C ALA A 165 -35.09 1.43 7.86
N GLU A 166 -36.34 1.15 8.31
CA GLU A 166 -36.59 0.33 9.50
C GLU A 166 -35.99 -1.08 9.41
N ALA A 167 -35.89 -1.67 8.19
CA ALA A 167 -35.26 -2.98 8.01
C ALA A 167 -33.77 -2.98 8.28
N PHE A 168 -33.11 -1.82 8.22
CA PHE A 168 -31.71 -1.61 8.54
C PHE A 168 -31.48 -0.95 9.90
N SER A 169 -32.54 -0.66 10.67
CA SER A 169 -32.41 0.00 11.97
C SER A 169 -31.76 -0.93 13.01
N THR A 170 -31.15 -0.30 14.00
CA THR A 170 -30.65 -0.94 15.22
C THR A 170 -31.33 -0.30 16.43
N PRO A 171 -31.22 -0.88 17.64
CA PRO A 171 -31.76 -0.23 18.84
C PRO A 171 -31.26 1.22 19.05
N GLU A 172 -30.03 1.52 18.60
CA GLU A 172 -29.40 2.83 18.74
C GLU A 172 -29.92 3.83 17.70
N THR A 173 -30.26 3.39 16.48
CA THR A 173 -30.60 4.28 15.38
C THR A 173 -32.13 4.38 15.13
N ALA A 174 -32.92 3.44 15.67
CA ALA A 174 -34.34 3.37 15.40
C ALA A 174 -35.08 4.70 15.68
N PRO A 175 -35.98 5.15 14.81
CA PRO A 175 -36.54 4.42 13.66
C PRO A 175 -35.69 4.51 12.37
N LYS A 176 -34.58 5.23 12.38
CA LYS A 176 -33.72 5.39 11.21
C LYS A 176 -32.96 4.10 10.90
N GLY A 177 -32.72 3.85 9.62
CA GLY A 177 -31.79 2.82 9.18
C GLY A 177 -30.35 3.15 9.63
N ARG A 178 -29.55 2.13 9.89
CA ARG A 178 -28.12 2.30 10.13
C ARG A 178 -27.35 2.08 8.85
N TYR A 179 -26.51 3.02 8.49
CA TYR A 179 -25.40 2.81 7.59
C TYR A 179 -24.10 2.72 8.38
N LEU A 180 -23.36 1.60 8.25
CA LEU A 180 -22.07 1.41 8.89
C LEU A 180 -20.97 1.94 7.97
N GLY A 181 -20.53 3.16 8.22
CA GLY A 181 -19.46 3.85 7.48
C GLY A 181 -18.07 3.38 7.87
N GLY A 182 -17.08 3.72 7.04
CA GLY A 182 -15.68 3.55 7.37
C GLY A 182 -15.24 4.44 8.55
N PRO A 183 -14.02 4.27 9.06
CA PRO A 183 -13.44 5.17 10.06
C PRO A 183 -13.57 6.65 9.65
N VAL A 184 -13.89 7.53 10.60
CA VAL A 184 -14.03 8.98 10.34
C VAL A 184 -12.79 9.58 9.66
N THR A 185 -11.59 9.07 9.99
CA THR A 185 -10.31 9.52 9.42
C THR A 185 -10.17 9.26 7.93
N TRP A 186 -11.01 8.40 7.34
CA TRP A 186 -11.00 8.12 5.90
C TRP A 186 -11.72 9.20 5.09
N GLY A 187 -12.63 9.96 5.70
CA GLY A 187 -13.55 10.87 5.02
C GLY A 187 -14.69 10.10 4.33
N GLY A 188 -15.18 10.60 3.21
CA GLY A 188 -16.13 9.86 2.36
C GLY A 188 -17.47 10.49 2.14
N TYR A 189 -17.79 11.56 2.86
CA TYR A 189 -19.00 12.39 2.64
C TYR A 189 -20.33 11.64 2.79
N ASP A 190 -20.38 10.60 3.64
CA ASP A 190 -21.58 9.79 3.81
C ASP A 190 -22.63 10.49 4.66
N ASP A 191 -22.20 11.30 5.65
CA ASP A 191 -23.11 12.15 6.44
C ASP A 191 -23.76 13.22 5.55
N GLU A 192 -22.94 13.88 4.71
CA GLU A 192 -23.40 14.88 3.75
C GLU A 192 -24.36 14.26 2.73
N ARG A 193 -24.10 13.04 2.27
CA ARG A 193 -24.99 12.32 1.35
C ARG A 193 -26.32 11.97 2.01
N VAL A 194 -26.30 11.50 3.25
CA VAL A 194 -27.55 11.21 4.01
C VAL A 194 -28.41 12.47 4.08
N GLU A 195 -27.79 13.62 4.39
CA GLU A 195 -28.51 14.89 4.46
C GLU A 195 -28.96 15.39 3.08
N ALA A 196 -28.08 15.35 2.06
CA ALA A 196 -28.36 15.83 0.72
C ALA A 196 -29.48 15.04 0.01
N LEU A 197 -29.52 13.73 0.18
CA LEU A 197 -30.55 12.84 -0.39
C LEU A 197 -31.75 12.64 0.53
N GLU A 198 -31.79 13.32 1.68
CA GLU A 198 -32.88 13.23 2.67
C GLU A 198 -33.15 11.76 3.07
N LEU A 199 -32.07 10.99 3.32
CA LEU A 199 -32.17 9.57 3.70
C LEU A 199 -32.56 9.44 5.18
N ASP A 200 -33.52 8.58 5.49
CA ASP A 200 -33.90 8.21 6.85
C ASP A 200 -32.88 7.26 7.49
N TYR A 201 -31.61 7.63 7.42
CA TYR A 201 -30.46 6.84 7.91
C TYR A 201 -29.62 7.64 8.88
N GLU A 202 -28.92 6.91 9.73
CA GLU A 202 -27.84 7.42 10.58
C GLU A 202 -26.52 6.76 10.18
N VAL A 203 -25.48 7.57 9.97
CA VAL A 203 -24.14 7.09 9.71
C VAL A 203 -23.48 6.73 11.04
N VAL A 204 -23.12 5.46 11.19
CA VAL A 204 -22.38 4.96 12.34
C VAL A 204 -21.00 4.54 11.84
N HIS A 205 -19.95 5.22 12.28
CA HIS A 205 -18.60 4.95 11.81
C HIS A 205 -17.96 3.77 12.55
N ALA A 206 -17.42 2.83 11.79
CA ALA A 206 -16.55 1.79 12.35
C ALA A 206 -15.25 2.41 12.90
N GLY A 207 -14.73 1.86 13.98
CA GLY A 207 -13.48 2.36 14.56
C GLY A 207 -12.24 1.99 13.76
N THR A 208 -12.29 0.89 13.01
CA THR A 208 -11.19 0.35 12.18
C THR A 208 -11.74 -0.45 11.00
N ASP A 209 -10.88 -0.68 10.00
CA ASP A 209 -11.16 -1.61 8.90
C ASP A 209 -11.58 -3.00 9.39
N ALA A 210 -10.80 -3.57 10.31
CA ALA A 210 -11.08 -4.88 10.88
C ALA A 210 -12.45 -4.93 11.57
N ALA A 211 -12.88 -3.88 12.27
CA ALA A 211 -14.18 -3.81 12.93
C ALA A 211 -15.31 -3.75 11.90
N LEU A 212 -15.16 -2.98 10.82
CA LEU A 212 -16.11 -2.86 9.72
C LEU A 212 -16.41 -4.23 9.10
N PHE A 213 -15.37 -4.98 8.73
CA PHE A 213 -15.53 -6.28 8.06
C PHE A 213 -15.85 -7.44 9.01
N ALA A 214 -15.47 -7.35 10.29
CA ALA A 214 -15.94 -8.30 11.31
C ALA A 214 -17.47 -8.19 11.50
N GLU A 215 -18.03 -6.97 11.47
CA GLU A 215 -19.47 -6.79 11.54
C GLU A 215 -20.17 -7.32 10.28
N LEU A 216 -19.61 -7.09 9.09
CA LEU A 216 -20.12 -7.71 7.86
C LEU A 216 -20.12 -9.23 7.97
N GLU A 217 -19.03 -9.85 8.39
CA GLU A 217 -18.94 -11.31 8.53
C GLU A 217 -19.99 -11.86 9.50
N SER A 218 -20.12 -11.22 10.66
CA SER A 218 -21.12 -11.58 11.68
C SER A 218 -22.56 -11.45 11.16
N ALA A 219 -22.87 -10.34 10.47
CA ALA A 219 -24.18 -10.13 9.89
C ALA A 219 -24.49 -11.15 8.77
N TYR A 220 -23.50 -11.41 7.90
CA TYR A 220 -23.68 -12.33 6.78
C TYR A 220 -23.94 -13.75 7.24
N GLN A 221 -23.23 -14.25 8.27
CA GLN A 221 -23.42 -15.58 8.85
C GLN A 221 -24.82 -15.76 9.43
N ARG A 222 -25.38 -14.72 10.05
CA ARG A 222 -26.72 -14.75 10.66
C ARG A 222 -27.84 -14.33 9.72
N LYS A 223 -27.52 -13.90 8.50
CA LYS A 223 -28.43 -13.20 7.58
C LYS A 223 -29.12 -12.00 8.24
N ALA A 224 -28.38 -11.33 9.12
CA ALA A 224 -28.84 -10.10 9.78
C ALA A 224 -28.77 -8.91 8.81
N PRO A 225 -29.68 -7.92 8.95
CA PRO A 225 -29.61 -6.73 8.13
C PRO A 225 -28.31 -5.97 8.33
N ILE A 226 -27.70 -5.56 7.22
CA ILE A 226 -26.54 -4.67 7.22
C ILE A 226 -26.47 -3.91 5.90
N LEU A 227 -26.17 -2.63 6.00
CA LEU A 227 -25.82 -1.71 4.93
C LEU A 227 -24.53 -1.04 5.36
N LEU A 228 -23.47 -1.13 4.56
CA LEU A 228 -22.16 -0.70 5.02
C LEU A 228 -21.27 -0.18 3.89
N TRP A 229 -20.22 0.56 4.28
CA TRP A 229 -19.11 0.88 3.41
C TRP A 229 -18.39 -0.38 3.00
N VAL A 230 -18.21 -0.58 1.71
CA VAL A 230 -17.31 -1.58 1.16
C VAL A 230 -16.44 -0.92 0.10
N TYR A 231 -15.27 -1.46 -0.11
CA TYR A 231 -14.34 -0.98 -1.12
C TYR A 231 -13.69 -2.12 -1.91
N ALA A 232 -13.17 -1.80 -3.09
CA ALA A 232 -12.39 -2.70 -3.93
C ALA A 232 -11.14 -1.96 -4.41
N PRO A 233 -9.96 -2.64 -4.38
CA PRO A 233 -9.72 -4.05 -4.11
C PRO A 233 -9.87 -4.44 -2.64
N HIS A 234 -10.69 -5.45 -2.37
CA HIS A 234 -10.85 -6.07 -1.06
C HIS A 234 -11.42 -7.48 -1.20
N TRP A 235 -11.09 -8.40 -0.30
CA TRP A 235 -11.58 -9.79 -0.32
C TRP A 235 -13.09 -9.91 -0.15
N ALA A 236 -13.72 -8.96 0.54
CA ALA A 236 -15.15 -9.02 0.87
C ALA A 236 -16.04 -9.12 -0.37
N VAL A 237 -15.73 -8.37 -1.43
CA VAL A 237 -16.49 -8.37 -2.68
C VAL A 237 -16.38 -9.69 -3.46
N ALA A 238 -15.33 -10.47 -3.22
CA ALA A 238 -15.16 -11.79 -3.80
C ALA A 238 -15.80 -12.90 -2.91
N LYS A 239 -15.70 -12.74 -1.59
CA LYS A 239 -16.17 -13.75 -0.60
C LYS A 239 -17.70 -13.72 -0.43
N TYR A 240 -18.30 -12.55 -0.37
CA TYR A 240 -19.71 -12.39 -0.08
C TYR A 240 -20.53 -11.99 -1.30
N LYS A 241 -21.70 -12.59 -1.44
CA LYS A 241 -22.68 -12.20 -2.46
C LYS A 241 -23.43 -10.97 -1.99
N GLY A 242 -23.24 -9.86 -2.66
CA GLY A 242 -23.87 -8.59 -2.38
C GLY A 242 -23.80 -7.67 -3.57
N GLU A 243 -24.41 -6.52 -3.45
CA GLU A 243 -24.47 -5.49 -4.49
C GLU A 243 -24.23 -4.11 -3.89
N TRP A 244 -23.80 -3.21 -4.75
CA TRP A 244 -23.65 -1.79 -4.46
C TRP A 244 -24.98 -1.09 -4.59
N VAL A 245 -25.24 -0.12 -3.71
CA VAL A 245 -26.35 0.81 -3.92
C VAL A 245 -26.04 1.68 -5.14
N GLU A 246 -27.02 1.84 -6.00
CA GLU A 246 -26.92 2.68 -7.19
C GLU A 246 -27.46 4.07 -6.87
N PHE A 247 -26.56 4.98 -6.53
CA PHE A 247 -26.83 6.41 -6.37
C PHE A 247 -26.80 7.13 -7.73
N PRO A 248 -27.28 8.41 -7.81
CA PRO A 248 -27.08 9.22 -9.00
C PRO A 248 -25.60 9.24 -9.40
N THR A 249 -25.34 9.19 -10.70
CA THR A 249 -23.96 9.09 -11.21
C THR A 249 -23.13 10.28 -10.75
N TYR A 250 -21.93 9.99 -10.24
CA TYR A 250 -20.97 11.01 -9.83
C TYR A 250 -20.58 11.93 -11.00
N THR A 251 -20.48 13.21 -10.71
CA THR A 251 -19.76 14.22 -11.51
C THR A 251 -19.03 15.17 -10.55
N ASP A 252 -18.03 15.90 -11.03
CA ASP A 252 -17.30 16.85 -10.18
C ASP A 252 -18.21 17.96 -9.65
N GLU A 253 -19.26 18.33 -10.42
CA GLU A 253 -20.25 19.33 -10.03
C GLU A 253 -21.10 18.85 -8.84
N CYS A 254 -21.39 17.55 -8.75
CA CYS A 254 -22.14 17.01 -7.61
C CYS A 254 -21.47 17.30 -6.27
N TYR A 255 -20.13 17.27 -6.24
CA TYR A 255 -19.38 17.53 -5.02
C TYR A 255 -19.06 19.01 -4.80
N SER A 256 -19.11 19.85 -5.84
CA SER A 256 -18.67 21.24 -5.81
C SER A 256 -19.79 22.28 -5.99
N ASP A 257 -20.93 21.92 -6.61
CA ASP A 257 -22.03 22.82 -6.88
C ASP A 257 -23.33 22.36 -6.17
N PRO A 258 -23.75 23.03 -5.08
CA PRO A 258 -25.00 22.69 -4.41
C PRO A 258 -26.26 22.78 -5.27
N LYS A 259 -26.20 23.37 -6.47
CA LYS A 259 -27.34 23.46 -7.40
C LYS A 259 -27.44 22.28 -8.34
N TRP A 260 -26.41 21.40 -8.34
CA TRP A 260 -26.44 20.17 -9.11
C TRP A 260 -27.42 19.15 -8.48
N GLY A 261 -27.84 18.17 -9.20
CA GLY A 261 -28.60 17.03 -8.69
C GLY A 261 -30.05 17.35 -8.27
N SER A 262 -30.61 16.54 -7.39
CA SER A 262 -31.98 16.60 -6.92
C SER A 262 -32.18 17.63 -5.81
N ASN A 263 -31.23 17.76 -4.90
CA ASN A 263 -31.25 18.76 -3.83
C ASN A 263 -30.48 20.01 -4.27
N LYS A 264 -31.19 21.11 -4.48
CA LYS A 264 -30.64 22.37 -4.99
C LYS A 264 -29.94 23.22 -3.92
N TYR A 265 -29.77 22.69 -2.72
CA TYR A 265 -29.21 23.42 -1.58
C TYR A 265 -27.95 22.76 -1.02
N MET A 266 -27.67 21.52 -1.43
CA MET A 266 -26.58 20.72 -0.89
C MET A 266 -25.81 20.01 -1.99
N ALA A 267 -24.51 19.95 -1.85
CA ALA A 267 -23.65 19.05 -2.61
C ALA A 267 -23.72 17.62 -2.04
N TYR A 268 -23.09 16.68 -2.71
CA TYR A 268 -22.98 15.26 -2.34
C TYR A 268 -24.25 14.43 -2.53
N ASP A 269 -25.18 14.85 -3.33
CA ASP A 269 -26.40 14.11 -3.66
C ASP A 269 -26.20 13.08 -4.80
N CYS A 270 -25.02 12.48 -4.89
CA CYS A 270 -24.65 11.43 -5.85
C CYS A 270 -23.78 10.33 -5.23
N GLY A 271 -23.46 9.31 -6.02
CA GLY A 271 -22.52 8.28 -5.67
C GLY A 271 -21.08 8.77 -5.55
N LYS A 272 -20.18 7.88 -5.13
CA LYS A 272 -18.75 8.15 -5.11
C LYS A 272 -18.15 8.03 -6.51
N PRO A 273 -17.03 8.72 -6.82
CA PRO A 273 -16.30 8.47 -8.05
C PRO A 273 -15.80 7.02 -8.12
N PHE A 274 -15.62 6.51 -9.31
CA PHE A 274 -14.89 5.28 -9.60
C PHE A 274 -13.65 5.66 -10.37
N GLY A 275 -12.48 5.22 -9.90
CA GLY A 275 -11.28 5.66 -10.58
C GLY A 275 -9.99 5.05 -10.05
N TRP A 276 -8.99 5.90 -9.87
CA TRP A 276 -7.62 5.51 -9.61
C TRP A 276 -7.27 5.37 -8.12
N ILE A 277 -6.22 4.57 -7.87
CA ILE A 277 -5.42 4.64 -6.63
C ILE A 277 -4.02 5.11 -7.03
N LYS A 278 -3.60 6.26 -6.51
CA LYS A 278 -2.32 6.92 -6.82
C LYS A 278 -1.36 6.92 -5.65
N LYS A 279 -0.09 7.13 -6.00
CA LYS A 279 0.97 7.43 -5.03
C LYS A 279 1.24 8.92 -5.05
N VAL A 280 1.48 9.49 -3.87
CA VAL A 280 1.84 10.90 -3.71
C VAL A 280 3.10 11.03 -2.86
N GLY A 281 3.94 12.01 -3.15
CA GLY A 281 5.18 12.21 -2.41
C GLY A 281 5.48 13.66 -2.10
N TRP A 282 6.34 13.86 -1.12
CA TRP A 282 6.97 15.15 -0.84
C TRP A 282 7.81 15.59 -2.05
N LYS A 283 7.61 16.82 -2.53
CA LYS A 283 8.31 17.32 -3.74
C LYS A 283 9.83 17.30 -3.61
N GLY A 284 10.37 17.58 -2.42
CA GLY A 284 11.82 17.56 -2.16
C GLY A 284 12.45 16.18 -2.31
N GLY A 285 11.66 15.12 -2.21
CA GLY A 285 12.13 13.74 -2.40
C GLY A 285 12.60 13.43 -3.82
N GLU A 286 12.06 14.11 -4.85
CA GLU A 286 12.52 13.95 -6.23
C GLU A 286 14.00 14.31 -6.42
N SER A 287 14.50 15.29 -5.68
CA SER A 287 15.93 15.66 -5.71
C SER A 287 16.77 14.91 -4.69
N LYS A 288 16.18 14.53 -3.56
CA LYS A 288 16.92 13.85 -2.48
C LYS A 288 17.13 12.36 -2.73
N TRP A 289 16.13 11.69 -3.32
CA TRP A 289 16.13 10.25 -3.63
C TRP A 289 15.58 9.95 -5.04
N PRO A 290 16.18 10.47 -6.10
CA PRO A 290 15.64 10.35 -7.47
C PRO A 290 15.44 8.91 -7.90
N GLY A 291 16.35 7.99 -7.54
CA GLY A 291 16.22 6.57 -7.84
C GLY A 291 15.05 5.91 -7.12
N ALA A 292 14.82 6.24 -5.83
CA ALA A 292 13.67 5.75 -5.08
C ALA A 292 12.36 6.25 -5.67
N TYR A 293 12.26 7.54 -6.00
CA TYR A 293 11.07 8.13 -6.60
C TYR A 293 10.77 7.55 -7.99
N LYS A 294 11.82 7.23 -8.77
CA LYS A 294 11.66 6.46 -10.01
C LYS A 294 11.06 5.08 -9.75
N ALA A 295 11.58 4.35 -8.77
CA ALA A 295 11.07 3.03 -8.41
C ALA A 295 9.59 3.09 -7.95
N ILE A 296 9.25 4.08 -7.12
CA ILE A 296 7.88 4.31 -6.65
C ILE A 296 6.94 4.62 -7.82
N ARG A 297 7.34 5.45 -8.78
CA ARG A 297 6.55 5.72 -10.00
C ARG A 297 6.26 4.45 -10.80
N ASN A 298 7.21 3.52 -10.85
CA ASN A 298 7.10 2.27 -11.59
C ASN A 298 6.29 1.19 -10.86
N PHE A 299 5.97 1.37 -9.57
CA PHE A 299 5.17 0.42 -8.81
C PHE A 299 3.81 0.17 -9.48
N LYS A 300 3.48 -1.10 -9.71
CA LYS A 300 2.19 -1.55 -10.27
C LYS A 300 1.79 -2.90 -9.67
N VAL A 301 0.57 -2.97 -9.18
CA VAL A 301 -0.16 -4.18 -8.79
C VAL A 301 -1.60 -4.03 -9.29
N ASP A 302 -2.32 -5.14 -9.47
CA ASP A 302 -3.72 -5.08 -9.87
C ASP A 302 -4.68 -5.47 -8.74
N ASN A 303 -5.98 -5.25 -8.97
CA ASN A 303 -7.03 -5.52 -7.99
C ASN A 303 -7.08 -7.00 -7.56
N ALA A 304 -6.81 -7.93 -8.47
CA ALA A 304 -6.87 -9.36 -8.18
C ALA A 304 -5.71 -9.79 -7.28
N GLU A 305 -4.48 -9.34 -7.61
CA GLU A 305 -3.29 -9.59 -6.77
C GLU A 305 -3.48 -9.00 -5.36
N MET A 306 -4.00 -7.77 -5.28
CA MET A 306 -4.22 -7.11 -4.01
C MET A 306 -5.29 -7.82 -3.18
N GLY A 307 -6.43 -8.16 -3.79
CA GLY A 307 -7.51 -8.89 -3.11
C GLY A 307 -7.05 -10.25 -2.56
N ASP A 308 -6.19 -10.98 -3.29
CA ASP A 308 -5.59 -12.23 -2.83
C ASP A 308 -4.68 -12.03 -1.61
N MET A 309 -3.82 -11.01 -1.65
CA MET A 309 -2.90 -10.72 -0.53
C MET A 309 -3.65 -10.26 0.72
N ILE A 310 -4.64 -9.38 0.58
CA ILE A 310 -5.50 -8.95 1.68
C ILE A 310 -6.23 -10.16 2.28
N GLY A 311 -6.80 -11.04 1.43
CA GLY A 311 -7.50 -12.24 1.88
C GLY A 311 -6.62 -13.20 2.67
N LYS A 312 -5.38 -13.41 2.27
CA LYS A 312 -4.41 -14.22 3.02
C LYS A 312 -4.14 -13.67 4.43
N ILE A 313 -4.07 -12.35 4.56
CA ILE A 313 -3.84 -11.70 5.86
C ILE A 313 -5.10 -11.76 6.71
N ASP A 314 -6.21 -11.25 6.20
CA ASP A 314 -7.42 -11.00 6.99
C ASP A 314 -8.24 -12.28 7.26
N LEU A 315 -8.26 -13.22 6.31
CA LEU A 315 -9.07 -14.42 6.42
C LEU A 315 -8.27 -15.64 6.88
N ASP A 316 -7.05 -15.80 6.35
CA ASP A 316 -6.22 -16.98 6.62
C ASP A 316 -5.27 -16.73 7.82
N GLY A 317 -5.18 -15.47 8.31
CA GLY A 317 -4.34 -15.09 9.43
C GLY A 317 -2.83 -15.13 9.12
N ALA A 318 -2.45 -15.03 7.84
CA ALA A 318 -1.07 -14.95 7.43
C ALA A 318 -0.44 -13.63 7.94
N LYS A 319 0.83 -13.67 8.26
CA LYS A 319 1.54 -12.45 8.65
C LYS A 319 1.83 -11.59 7.41
N LEU A 320 1.71 -10.29 7.57
CA LEU A 320 2.01 -9.31 6.52
C LEU A 320 3.39 -9.54 5.91
N GLU A 321 4.40 -9.74 6.76
CA GLU A 321 5.78 -9.93 6.31
C GLU A 321 5.95 -11.18 5.44
N ASP A 322 5.25 -12.27 5.77
CA ASP A 322 5.29 -13.52 5.01
C ASP A 322 4.62 -13.35 3.64
N VAL A 323 3.45 -12.70 3.60
CA VAL A 323 2.73 -12.41 2.34
C VAL A 323 3.56 -11.51 1.43
N VAL A 324 4.16 -10.45 1.97
CA VAL A 324 5.05 -9.55 1.22
C VAL A 324 6.30 -10.29 0.72
N ALA A 325 6.92 -11.13 1.55
CA ALA A 325 8.10 -11.90 1.16
C ALA A 325 7.80 -12.89 0.03
N ASP A 326 6.65 -13.57 0.08
CA ASP A 326 6.19 -14.50 -0.96
C ASP A 326 5.89 -13.75 -2.27
N TRP A 327 5.24 -12.59 -2.18
CA TRP A 327 5.00 -11.74 -3.34
C TRP A 327 6.33 -11.27 -3.96
N MET A 328 7.27 -10.78 -3.16
CA MET A 328 8.59 -10.32 -3.61
C MET A 328 9.36 -11.44 -4.31
N LYS A 329 9.30 -12.67 -3.79
CA LYS A 329 9.93 -13.84 -4.39
C LYS A 329 9.29 -14.21 -5.73
N SER A 330 7.97 -14.22 -5.79
CA SER A 330 7.21 -14.60 -6.99
C SER A 330 7.29 -13.56 -8.11
N ASN A 331 7.54 -12.30 -7.77
CA ASN A 331 7.59 -11.17 -8.69
C ASN A 331 8.99 -10.53 -8.84
N GLU A 332 10.05 -11.32 -8.62
CA GLU A 332 11.43 -10.81 -8.56
C GLU A 332 11.84 -10.05 -9.83
N SER A 333 11.50 -10.56 -11.02
CA SER A 333 11.80 -9.89 -12.29
C SER A 333 11.07 -8.56 -12.45
N ARG A 334 9.83 -8.48 -11.92
CA ARG A 334 8.95 -7.30 -12.00
C ARG A 334 9.50 -6.17 -11.14
N TRP A 335 9.69 -6.40 -9.83
CA TRP A 335 10.16 -5.32 -8.96
C TRP A 335 11.62 -4.93 -9.23
N LYS A 336 12.48 -5.86 -9.69
CA LYS A 336 13.83 -5.52 -10.14
C LYS A 336 13.83 -4.56 -11.34
N ALA A 337 12.79 -4.58 -12.18
CA ALA A 337 12.66 -3.62 -13.26
C ALA A 337 12.30 -2.22 -12.77
N TRP A 338 11.64 -2.09 -11.62
CA TRP A 338 11.29 -0.78 -11.05
C TRP A 338 12.49 0.02 -10.57
N ILE A 339 13.55 -0.65 -10.12
CA ILE A 339 14.78 -0.03 -9.59
C ILE A 339 15.92 0.10 -10.61
N LYS A 340 15.69 -0.28 -11.86
CA LYS A 340 16.63 -0.07 -12.97
C LYS A 340 16.37 1.31 -13.60
#